data_2af9141f965364caeb834cf5846e0224
#
_entry.id   2af9141f965364caeb834cf5846e0224
#
_cell.length_a   1.000
_cell.length_b   1.000
_cell.length_c   1.000
_cell.angle_alpha   90.00
_cell.angle_beta   90.00
_cell.angle_gamma   90.00
#
_symmetry.space_group_name_H-M   'P 1'
#
loop_
_entity.id
_entity.type
_entity.pdbx_description
1 polymer ?
#
loop_
_entity_poly.entity_id
_entity_poly.type
_entity_poly.pdbx_seq_one_letter_code
_entity_poly.pdbx_strand_id
1 'polypeptide(L)'
;MMRPIFISAFSDEMNQYLDDKIAAGFQERDFCGQLKAFDRFCAETGDGSKTFTNIQAAKWLERKPTEATTTHYGRINSAKRFLQYLRLKGYDVVVVRDVRFRPTEFQPYIYSDDEVLRYFEVVDSYFSSQNRKDAIQYPILFRILHSCGTRITETLYIRKKDVDLDAGIIRLNETKNGQERYIVLGSDLQYLMRQFADKCFYLLADDDYIFTNARGKRLDGKTVYEKHRMFLTKAGIPYRGNGEGPRIHDWRHHMAVKAFKQLSDEGMDLYVALPILAAYLGHKTIYATEHYVRLTMQIYPSIERQFAPLVDHIFGGVHEND
;
A
#
# COMPACT_ATOMS: atom_id res chain seq x y z
N MET A 1 -17.58 -2.68 -5.65
CA MET A 1 -18.00 -1.30 -5.25
C MET A 1 -18.95 -0.83 -6.34
N MET A 2 -20.07 -0.22 -5.99
CA MET A 2 -21.02 0.27 -7.00
C MET A 2 -20.39 1.46 -7.73
N ARG A 3 -20.53 1.49 -9.08
CA ARG A 3 -20.05 2.60 -9.92
C ARG A 3 -20.61 3.93 -9.38
N PRO A 4 -19.80 5.01 -9.30
CA PRO A 4 -20.31 6.30 -8.84
C PRO A 4 -21.36 6.86 -9.80
N ILE A 5 -22.39 7.48 -9.26
CA ILE A 5 -23.33 8.27 -10.04
C ILE A 5 -22.70 9.65 -10.20
N PHE A 6 -22.52 10.10 -11.45
CA PHE A 6 -22.07 11.43 -11.81
C PHE A 6 -23.27 12.35 -12.06
N ILE A 7 -23.15 13.62 -11.72
CA ILE A 7 -24.26 14.60 -11.72
C ILE A 7 -24.00 15.88 -12.54
N SER A 8 -22.76 16.10 -12.98
CA SER A 8 -22.41 17.27 -13.79
C SER A 8 -22.82 17.07 -15.25
N ALA A 9 -22.71 18.12 -16.06
CA ALA A 9 -22.90 18.05 -17.50
C ALA A 9 -21.96 17.06 -18.21
N PHE A 10 -20.87 16.65 -17.55
CA PHE A 10 -19.90 15.67 -18.03
C PHE A 10 -20.19 14.22 -17.58
N SER A 11 -21.36 13.93 -17.02
CA SER A 11 -21.69 12.62 -16.46
C SER A 11 -21.48 11.46 -17.46
N ASP A 12 -21.90 11.63 -18.70
CA ASP A 12 -21.77 10.61 -19.75
C ASP A 12 -20.32 10.42 -20.15
N GLU A 13 -19.57 11.51 -20.30
CA GLU A 13 -18.14 11.49 -20.63
C GLU A 13 -17.29 10.88 -19.51
N MET A 14 -17.66 11.09 -18.25
CA MET A 14 -16.98 10.44 -17.12
C MET A 14 -17.23 8.94 -17.10
N ASN A 15 -18.44 8.49 -17.40
CA ASN A 15 -18.75 7.08 -17.55
C ASN A 15 -17.95 6.46 -18.71
N GLN A 16 -17.95 7.11 -19.88
CA GLN A 16 -17.18 6.65 -21.03
C GLN A 16 -15.67 6.60 -20.74
N TYR A 17 -15.13 7.61 -20.05
CA TYR A 17 -13.72 7.63 -19.64
C TYR A 17 -13.39 6.45 -18.71
N LEU A 18 -14.27 6.10 -17.78
CA LEU A 18 -14.09 4.91 -16.93
C LEU A 18 -14.12 3.63 -17.74
N ASP A 19 -15.06 3.50 -18.71
CA ASP A 19 -15.14 2.33 -19.59
C ASP A 19 -13.86 2.16 -20.42
N ASP A 20 -13.36 3.25 -21.00
CA ASP A 20 -12.11 3.27 -21.77
C ASP A 20 -10.91 2.89 -20.89
N LYS A 21 -10.88 3.33 -19.60
CA LYS A 21 -9.83 2.94 -18.64
C LYS A 21 -9.90 1.46 -18.26
N ILE A 22 -11.10 0.94 -18.03
CA ILE A 22 -11.31 -0.47 -17.72
C ILE A 22 -10.91 -1.34 -18.93
N ALA A 23 -11.30 -0.97 -20.13
CA ALA A 23 -10.90 -1.65 -21.36
C ALA A 23 -9.37 -1.65 -21.57
N ALA A 24 -8.69 -0.61 -21.10
CA ALA A 24 -7.21 -0.52 -21.09
C ALA A 24 -6.54 -1.26 -19.91
N GLY A 25 -7.31 -2.05 -19.12
CA GLY A 25 -6.79 -2.88 -18.04
C GLY A 25 -6.59 -2.16 -16.69
N PHE A 26 -7.07 -0.93 -16.54
CA PHE A 26 -7.00 -0.22 -15.26
C PHE A 26 -8.17 -0.62 -14.33
N GLN A 27 -7.95 -0.51 -13.03
CA GLN A 27 -8.99 -0.78 -12.04
C GLN A 27 -9.91 0.44 -11.86
N GLU A 28 -11.21 0.26 -12.00
CA GLU A 28 -12.23 1.31 -11.85
C GLU A 28 -12.07 2.10 -10.55
N ARG A 29 -11.81 1.40 -9.43
CA ARG A 29 -11.65 1.99 -8.09
C ARG A 29 -10.55 3.06 -8.00
N ASP A 30 -9.55 3.01 -8.86
CA ASP A 30 -8.40 3.94 -8.82
C ASP A 30 -8.76 5.34 -9.35
N PHE A 31 -9.88 5.46 -10.08
CA PHE A 31 -10.33 6.70 -10.70
C PHE A 31 -11.60 7.28 -10.04
N CYS A 32 -12.48 6.43 -9.53
CA CYS A 32 -13.82 6.82 -9.07
C CYS A 32 -13.83 7.94 -8.04
N GLY A 33 -12.97 7.88 -7.02
CA GLY A 33 -12.99 8.84 -5.92
C GLY A 33 -12.65 10.26 -6.36
N GLN A 34 -11.63 10.41 -7.18
CA GLN A 34 -11.15 11.71 -7.66
C GLN A 34 -12.05 12.27 -8.76
N LEU A 35 -12.56 11.41 -9.65
CA LEU A 35 -13.54 11.82 -10.66
C LEU A 35 -14.83 12.30 -10.01
N LYS A 36 -15.34 11.60 -8.98
CA LYS A 36 -16.54 12.03 -8.25
C LYS A 36 -16.35 13.40 -7.58
N ALA A 37 -15.15 13.69 -7.06
CA ALA A 37 -14.85 15.00 -6.49
C ALA A 37 -14.82 16.09 -7.57
N PHE A 38 -14.30 15.78 -8.76
CA PHE A 38 -14.26 16.68 -9.89
C PHE A 38 -15.65 16.90 -10.50
N ASP A 39 -16.45 15.85 -10.63
CA ASP A 39 -17.85 15.89 -11.06
C ASP A 39 -18.67 16.85 -10.20
N ARG A 40 -18.60 16.69 -8.87
CA ARG A 40 -19.28 17.59 -7.94
C ARG A 40 -18.85 19.03 -8.13
N PHE A 41 -17.56 19.28 -8.28
CA PHE A 41 -17.04 20.62 -8.55
C PHE A 41 -17.58 21.21 -9.86
N CYS A 42 -17.63 20.42 -10.93
CA CYS A 42 -18.21 20.84 -12.20
C CYS A 42 -19.70 21.13 -12.08
N ALA A 43 -20.46 20.32 -11.32
CA ALA A 43 -21.87 20.57 -11.07
C ALA A 43 -22.13 21.87 -10.26
N GLU A 44 -21.27 22.16 -9.27
CA GLU A 44 -21.38 23.34 -8.41
C GLU A 44 -20.94 24.65 -9.09
N THR A 45 -20.04 24.57 -10.06
CA THR A 45 -19.41 25.77 -10.67
C THR A 45 -19.75 25.98 -12.15
N GLY A 46 -20.37 24.97 -12.79
CA GLY A 46 -20.77 25.01 -14.20
C GLY A 46 -22.15 25.63 -14.38
N ASP A 47 -22.44 26.02 -15.60
CA ASP A 47 -23.72 26.55 -16.06
C ASP A 47 -24.62 25.50 -16.75
N GLY A 48 -24.26 24.21 -16.62
CA GLY A 48 -24.91 23.08 -17.27
C GLY A 48 -24.40 22.81 -18.69
N SER A 49 -23.51 23.63 -19.24
CA SER A 49 -22.84 23.34 -20.51
C SER A 49 -21.68 22.36 -20.35
N LYS A 50 -21.30 21.72 -21.45
CA LYS A 50 -20.11 20.83 -21.50
C LYS A 50 -18.82 21.61 -21.78
N THR A 51 -18.62 22.71 -21.03
CA THR A 51 -17.43 23.58 -21.09
C THR A 51 -16.70 23.57 -19.74
N PHE A 52 -15.40 23.80 -19.76
CA PHE A 52 -14.60 23.99 -18.54
C PHE A 52 -13.67 25.18 -18.74
N THR A 53 -13.95 26.25 -18.03
CA THR A 53 -13.36 27.56 -18.23
C THR A 53 -12.06 27.80 -17.46
N ASN A 54 -11.32 28.85 -17.81
CA ASN A 54 -10.13 29.32 -17.07
C ASN A 54 -10.45 29.67 -15.61
N ILE A 55 -11.64 30.19 -15.33
CA ILE A 55 -12.07 30.57 -13.97
C ILE A 55 -12.24 29.28 -13.13
N GLN A 56 -12.90 28.26 -13.69
CA GLN A 56 -13.05 26.97 -13.03
C GLN A 56 -11.70 26.27 -12.84
N ALA A 57 -10.81 26.34 -13.84
CA ALA A 57 -9.47 25.77 -13.74
C ALA A 57 -8.66 26.43 -12.63
N ALA A 58 -8.68 27.76 -12.50
CA ALA A 58 -8.02 28.48 -11.43
C ALA A 58 -8.55 28.06 -10.04
N LYS A 59 -9.88 28.02 -9.89
CA LYS A 59 -10.53 27.60 -8.63
C LYS A 59 -10.23 26.14 -8.28
N TRP A 60 -10.15 25.23 -9.27
CA TRP A 60 -9.78 23.84 -9.02
C TRP A 60 -8.33 23.69 -8.57
N LEU A 61 -7.44 24.55 -9.01
CA LEU A 61 -6.02 24.56 -8.63
C LEU A 61 -5.80 25.08 -7.19
N GLU A 62 -6.74 25.79 -6.60
CA GLU A 62 -6.63 26.28 -5.23
C GLU A 62 -6.50 25.09 -4.24
N ARG A 63 -5.53 25.17 -3.34
CA ARG A 63 -5.34 24.19 -2.30
C ARG A 63 -6.32 24.43 -1.15
N LYS A 64 -7.01 23.38 -0.73
CA LYS A 64 -7.88 23.44 0.45
C LYS A 64 -7.03 23.54 1.73
N PRO A 65 -7.47 24.28 2.77
CA PRO A 65 -6.67 24.52 3.98
C PRO A 65 -6.13 23.25 4.66
N THR A 66 -6.92 22.17 4.65
CA THR A 66 -6.59 20.90 5.29
C THR A 66 -6.08 19.83 4.31
N GLU A 67 -5.88 20.19 3.04
CA GLU A 67 -5.50 19.25 1.99
C GLU A 67 -4.01 18.95 2.03
N ALA A 68 -3.64 17.68 2.17
CA ALA A 68 -2.24 17.24 2.06
C ALA A 68 -1.70 17.51 0.64
N THR A 69 -0.41 17.82 0.52
CA THR A 69 0.24 18.12 -0.77
C THR A 69 0.08 16.99 -1.79
N THR A 70 0.19 15.73 -1.34
CA THR A 70 -0.02 14.53 -2.17
C THR A 70 -1.45 14.41 -2.68
N THR A 71 -2.44 14.72 -1.83
CA THR A 71 -3.86 14.71 -2.17
C THR A 71 -4.17 15.81 -3.19
N HIS A 72 -3.66 17.02 -2.97
CA HIS A 72 -3.79 18.15 -3.89
C HIS A 72 -3.24 17.81 -5.28
N TYR A 73 -1.99 17.30 -5.34
CA TYR A 73 -1.37 16.86 -6.59
C TYR A 73 -2.18 15.77 -7.29
N GLY A 74 -2.60 14.74 -6.55
CA GLY A 74 -3.41 13.64 -7.09
C GLY A 74 -4.74 14.11 -7.68
N ARG A 75 -5.43 15.04 -6.99
CA ARG A 75 -6.69 15.64 -7.42
C ARG A 75 -6.54 16.43 -8.72
N ILE A 76 -5.52 17.26 -8.81
CA ILE A 76 -5.23 18.04 -10.03
C ILE A 76 -4.87 17.13 -11.19
N ASN A 77 -4.01 16.15 -10.96
CA ASN A 77 -3.53 15.24 -12.00
C ASN A 77 -4.66 14.35 -12.57
N SER A 78 -5.59 13.93 -11.71
CA SER A 78 -6.78 13.20 -12.16
C SER A 78 -7.69 14.05 -13.06
N ALA A 79 -8.01 15.27 -12.63
CA ALA A 79 -8.79 16.21 -13.43
C ALA A 79 -8.09 16.55 -14.75
N LYS A 80 -6.77 16.83 -14.73
CA LYS A 80 -5.98 17.07 -15.93
C LYS A 80 -6.12 15.96 -16.97
N ARG A 81 -5.99 14.70 -16.54
CA ARG A 81 -6.09 13.54 -17.44
C ARG A 81 -7.49 13.43 -18.06
N PHE A 82 -8.53 13.69 -17.28
CA PHE A 82 -9.90 13.69 -17.78
C PHE A 82 -10.15 14.88 -18.74
N LEU A 83 -9.69 16.07 -18.42
CA LEU A 83 -9.81 17.24 -19.30
C LEU A 83 -9.02 17.06 -20.61
N GLN A 84 -7.85 16.42 -20.57
CA GLN A 84 -7.11 16.05 -21.77
C GLN A 84 -7.91 15.07 -22.65
N TYR A 85 -8.57 14.09 -22.04
CA TYR A 85 -9.44 13.15 -22.73
C TYR A 85 -10.61 13.87 -23.41
N LEU A 86 -11.28 14.81 -22.71
CA LEU A 86 -12.36 15.60 -23.28
C LEU A 86 -11.87 16.44 -24.46
N ARG A 87 -10.71 17.09 -24.33
CA ARG A 87 -10.12 17.90 -25.39
C ARG A 87 -9.79 17.09 -26.65
N LEU A 88 -9.30 15.87 -26.47
CA LEU A 88 -9.09 14.94 -27.60
C LEU A 88 -10.40 14.53 -28.29
N LYS A 89 -11.52 14.55 -27.57
CA LYS A 89 -12.86 14.32 -28.12
C LYS A 89 -13.54 15.57 -28.70
N GLY A 90 -12.85 16.71 -28.75
CA GLY A 90 -13.32 17.94 -29.35
C GLY A 90 -14.12 18.86 -28.44
N TYR A 91 -14.17 18.60 -27.12
CA TYR A 91 -14.84 19.49 -26.16
C TYR A 91 -14.04 20.77 -25.92
N ASP A 92 -14.75 21.88 -25.77
CA ASP A 92 -14.14 23.16 -25.40
C ASP A 92 -13.89 23.22 -23.90
N VAL A 93 -12.75 22.70 -23.50
CA VAL A 93 -12.32 22.61 -22.11
C VAL A 93 -10.88 23.09 -21.94
N VAL A 94 -10.66 23.84 -20.87
CA VAL A 94 -9.34 24.27 -20.45
C VAL A 94 -8.69 23.17 -19.64
N VAL A 95 -7.55 22.66 -20.11
CA VAL A 95 -6.76 21.67 -19.34
C VAL A 95 -5.99 22.37 -18.24
N VAL A 96 -6.20 21.94 -16.99
CA VAL A 96 -5.48 22.48 -15.83
C VAL A 96 -3.96 22.28 -15.98
N ARG A 97 -3.19 23.30 -15.60
CA ARG A 97 -1.73 23.28 -15.67
C ARG A 97 -1.12 22.31 -14.66
N ASP A 98 0.11 21.90 -14.91
CA ASP A 98 0.88 21.10 -13.96
C ASP A 98 1.17 21.90 -12.70
N VAL A 99 1.04 21.20 -11.55
CA VAL A 99 1.48 21.70 -10.26
C VAL A 99 2.80 21.02 -9.93
N ARG A 100 3.81 21.82 -9.57
CA ARG A 100 5.07 21.26 -9.10
C ARG A 100 4.82 20.47 -7.82
N PHE A 101 5.11 19.18 -7.87
CA PHE A 101 5.06 18.30 -6.72
C PHE A 101 6.48 18.06 -6.23
N ARG A 102 6.75 18.48 -5.00
CA ARG A 102 7.94 18.04 -4.28
C ARG A 102 7.46 16.97 -3.31
N PRO A 103 7.83 15.71 -3.51
CA PRO A 103 7.56 14.68 -2.50
C PRO A 103 8.21 15.12 -1.18
N THR A 104 7.46 15.09 -0.10
CA THR A 104 8.08 15.11 1.23
C THR A 104 8.88 13.82 1.36
N GLU A 105 10.12 13.92 1.80
CA GLU A 105 10.92 12.73 2.13
C GLU A 105 10.19 11.98 3.24
N PHE A 106 9.55 10.91 2.83
CA PHE A 106 8.87 10.02 3.76
C PHE A 106 9.91 9.03 4.30
N GLN A 107 10.16 9.05 5.61
CA GLN A 107 10.95 8.05 6.29
C GLN A 107 10.02 7.01 6.93
N PRO A 108 10.05 5.75 6.47
CA PRO A 108 9.32 4.68 7.11
C PRO A 108 9.86 4.39 8.50
N TYR A 109 8.98 3.94 9.39
CA TYR A 109 9.39 3.49 10.71
C TYR A 109 10.00 2.09 10.63
N ILE A 110 11.22 1.93 11.12
CA ILE A 110 11.88 0.63 11.24
C ILE A 110 11.94 0.27 12.72
N TYR A 111 11.29 -0.82 13.07
CA TYR A 111 11.22 -1.28 14.45
C TYR A 111 12.59 -1.80 14.92
N SER A 112 12.91 -1.55 16.18
CA SER A 112 14.01 -2.26 16.86
C SER A 112 13.58 -3.70 17.20
N ASP A 113 14.55 -4.58 17.45
CA ASP A 113 14.25 -5.97 17.83
C ASP A 113 13.46 -6.03 19.15
N ASP A 114 13.75 -5.15 20.11
CA ASP A 114 13.01 -5.01 21.36
C ASP A 114 11.55 -4.56 21.11
N GLU A 115 11.32 -3.61 20.22
CA GLU A 115 9.96 -3.19 19.85
C GLU A 115 9.17 -4.31 19.17
N VAL A 116 9.81 -5.11 18.32
CA VAL A 116 9.19 -6.29 17.71
C VAL A 116 8.77 -7.29 18.77
N LEU A 117 9.65 -7.60 19.73
CA LEU A 117 9.34 -8.53 20.84
C LEU A 117 8.15 -8.02 21.66
N ARG A 118 8.20 -6.80 22.17
CA ARG A 118 7.11 -6.20 22.96
C ARG A 118 5.80 -6.14 22.19
N TYR A 119 5.85 -5.84 20.89
CA TYR A 119 4.66 -5.81 20.05
C TYR A 119 4.00 -7.20 19.98
N PHE A 120 4.78 -8.25 19.71
CA PHE A 120 4.23 -9.60 19.59
C PHE A 120 3.82 -10.19 20.94
N GLU A 121 4.45 -9.85 22.06
CA GLU A 121 3.97 -10.19 23.40
C GLU A 121 2.55 -9.66 23.64
N VAL A 122 2.29 -8.41 23.25
CA VAL A 122 0.96 -7.80 23.36
C VAL A 122 -0.05 -8.46 22.42
N VAL A 123 0.36 -8.74 21.17
CA VAL A 123 -0.52 -9.40 20.18
C VAL A 123 -0.88 -10.81 20.61
N ASP A 124 0.08 -11.58 21.12
CA ASP A 124 -0.12 -12.97 21.55
C ASP A 124 -0.96 -13.08 22.83
N SER A 125 -0.88 -12.08 23.71
CA SER A 125 -1.70 -11.99 24.91
C SER A 125 -3.10 -11.41 24.66
N TYR A 126 -3.42 -10.99 23.43
CA TYR A 126 -4.69 -10.36 23.15
C TYR A 126 -5.86 -11.33 23.21
N PHE A 127 -6.88 -10.96 23.94
CA PHE A 127 -8.14 -11.67 24.05
C PHE A 127 -9.31 -10.73 23.70
N SER A 128 -10.31 -11.26 22.99
CA SER A 128 -11.57 -10.57 22.70
C SER A 128 -12.74 -11.45 23.13
N SER A 129 -13.58 -10.91 23.99
CA SER A 129 -14.85 -11.57 24.38
C SER A 129 -15.87 -11.58 23.23
N GLN A 130 -15.76 -10.62 22.30
CA GLN A 130 -16.68 -10.48 21.16
C GLN A 130 -16.35 -11.44 20.01
N ASN A 131 -15.09 -11.76 19.85
CA ASN A 131 -14.63 -12.67 18.80
C ASN A 131 -13.41 -13.46 19.28
N ARG A 132 -13.65 -14.69 19.74
CA ARG A 132 -12.58 -15.58 20.22
C ARG A 132 -11.53 -15.90 19.16
N LYS A 133 -11.91 -15.85 17.87
CA LYS A 133 -10.98 -16.02 16.75
C LYS A 133 -9.91 -14.94 16.72
N ASP A 134 -10.18 -13.74 17.24
CA ASP A 134 -9.23 -12.63 17.25
C ASP A 134 -7.94 -12.96 18.02
N ALA A 135 -8.04 -13.73 19.09
CA ALA A 135 -6.89 -14.19 19.89
C ALA A 135 -5.92 -15.10 19.10
N ILE A 136 -6.40 -15.69 18.01
CA ILE A 136 -5.59 -16.59 17.19
C ILE A 136 -5.24 -15.95 15.85
N GLN A 137 -6.16 -15.22 15.24
CA GLN A 137 -5.95 -14.69 13.88
C GLN A 137 -5.02 -13.46 13.85
N TYR A 138 -5.04 -12.58 14.85
CA TYR A 138 -4.14 -11.42 14.86
C TYR A 138 -2.67 -11.81 15.02
N PRO A 139 -2.27 -12.75 15.90
CA PRO A 139 -0.91 -13.27 15.93
C PRO A 139 -0.38 -13.73 14.57
N ILE A 140 -1.21 -14.43 13.81
CA ILE A 140 -0.86 -14.91 12.46
C ILE A 140 -0.82 -13.77 11.46
N LEU A 141 -1.84 -12.92 11.43
CA LEU A 141 -1.96 -11.81 10.50
C LEU A 141 -0.74 -10.87 10.58
N PHE A 142 -0.38 -10.45 11.79
CA PHE A 142 0.74 -9.54 11.97
C PHE A 142 2.10 -10.20 11.73
N ARG A 143 2.25 -11.51 11.98
CA ARG A 143 3.46 -12.24 11.61
C ARG A 143 3.63 -12.40 10.10
N ILE A 144 2.56 -12.61 9.34
CA ILE A 144 2.61 -12.59 7.88
C ILE A 144 3.06 -11.20 7.38
N LEU A 145 2.51 -10.12 7.94
CA LEU A 145 2.93 -8.76 7.59
C LEU A 145 4.41 -8.51 7.91
N HIS A 146 4.87 -8.93 9.08
CA HIS A 146 6.24 -8.75 9.57
C HIS A 146 7.24 -9.63 8.80
N SER A 147 6.98 -10.94 8.68
CA SER A 147 7.98 -11.89 8.16
C SER A 147 7.95 -12.01 6.64
N CYS A 148 6.77 -11.85 6.02
CA CYS A 148 6.63 -11.97 4.56
C CYS A 148 6.49 -10.61 3.85
N GLY A 149 6.40 -9.50 4.58
CA GLY A 149 6.33 -8.15 4.01
C GLY A 149 5.14 -7.92 3.07
N THR A 150 4.02 -8.61 3.28
CA THR A 150 2.82 -8.46 2.46
C THR A 150 2.15 -7.11 2.67
N ARG A 151 1.37 -6.64 1.69
CA ARG A 151 0.46 -5.51 1.91
C ARG A 151 -0.74 -5.99 2.73
N ILE A 152 -1.29 -5.11 3.59
CA ILE A 152 -2.47 -5.47 4.41
C ILE A 152 -3.64 -5.98 3.54
N THR A 153 -3.88 -5.37 2.38
CA THR A 153 -4.91 -5.84 1.46
C THR A 153 -4.63 -7.23 0.94
N GLU A 154 -3.40 -7.55 0.55
CA GLU A 154 -3.00 -8.87 0.09
C GLU A 154 -3.23 -9.92 1.20
N THR A 155 -2.80 -9.62 2.42
CA THR A 155 -2.99 -10.51 3.58
C THR A 155 -4.47 -10.77 3.87
N LEU A 156 -5.31 -9.74 3.84
CA LEU A 156 -6.73 -9.88 4.13
C LEU A 156 -7.52 -10.61 3.03
N TYR A 157 -6.97 -10.71 1.82
CA TYR A 157 -7.59 -11.42 0.70
C TYR A 157 -7.12 -12.87 0.55
N ILE A 158 -6.28 -13.39 1.45
CA ILE A 158 -5.88 -14.79 1.46
C ILE A 158 -7.11 -15.65 1.72
N ARG A 159 -7.37 -16.62 0.83
CA ARG A 159 -8.41 -17.63 0.97
C ARG A 159 -7.82 -18.94 1.46
N LYS A 160 -8.67 -19.82 1.99
CA LYS A 160 -8.24 -21.14 2.45
C LYS A 160 -7.49 -21.93 1.37
N LYS A 161 -8.00 -21.95 0.13
CA LYS A 161 -7.37 -22.63 -1.03
C LYS A 161 -6.02 -22.08 -1.44
N ASP A 162 -5.67 -20.85 -0.99
CA ASP A 162 -4.42 -20.20 -1.32
C ASP A 162 -3.28 -20.63 -0.38
N VAL A 163 -3.58 -21.37 0.68
CA VAL A 163 -2.63 -21.78 1.73
C VAL A 163 -2.25 -23.23 1.56
N ASP A 164 -1.00 -23.48 1.20
CA ASP A 164 -0.39 -24.81 1.23
C ASP A 164 0.42 -24.95 2.52
N LEU A 165 -0.17 -25.68 3.49
CA LEU A 165 0.45 -25.88 4.80
C LEU A 165 1.63 -26.87 4.74
N ASP A 166 1.66 -27.77 3.76
CA ASP A 166 2.70 -28.78 3.64
C ASP A 166 3.95 -28.19 3.00
N ALA A 167 3.78 -27.45 1.93
CA ALA A 167 4.88 -26.69 1.31
C ALA A 167 5.28 -25.43 2.10
N GLY A 168 4.45 -24.95 3.03
CA GLY A 168 4.67 -23.69 3.74
C GLY A 168 4.57 -22.46 2.82
N ILE A 169 3.65 -22.49 1.86
CA ILE A 169 3.52 -21.45 0.82
C ILE A 169 2.11 -20.86 0.86
N ILE A 170 2.01 -19.56 0.63
CA ILE A 170 0.74 -18.87 0.41
C ILE A 170 0.78 -18.17 -0.94
N ARG A 171 -0.27 -18.39 -1.77
CA ARG A 171 -0.48 -17.68 -3.03
C ARG A 171 -1.23 -16.37 -2.77
N LEU A 172 -0.69 -15.27 -3.26
CA LEU A 172 -1.30 -13.95 -3.20
C LEU A 172 -1.89 -13.59 -4.56
N ASN A 173 -3.22 -13.63 -4.69
CA ASN A 173 -3.93 -13.45 -5.95
C ASN A 173 -4.36 -12.01 -6.18
N GLU A 174 -4.87 -11.33 -5.15
CA GLU A 174 -5.41 -9.98 -5.26
C GLU A 174 -4.36 -8.92 -4.93
N THR A 175 -3.33 -8.84 -5.76
CA THR A 175 -2.28 -7.82 -5.59
C THR A 175 -2.69 -6.49 -6.25
N LYS A 176 -2.17 -5.38 -5.74
CA LYS A 176 -2.41 -4.04 -6.30
C LYS A 176 -2.05 -3.94 -7.79
N ASN A 177 -1.15 -4.79 -8.24
CA ASN A 177 -0.61 -4.77 -9.60
C ASN A 177 -1.22 -5.83 -10.52
N GLY A 178 -2.18 -6.64 -10.02
CA GLY A 178 -2.79 -7.74 -10.77
C GLY A 178 -1.84 -8.94 -11.03
N GLN A 179 -0.65 -8.94 -10.44
CA GLN A 179 0.29 -10.05 -10.57
C GLN A 179 0.18 -10.96 -9.35
N GLU A 180 -0.01 -12.24 -9.60
CA GLU A 180 0.05 -13.26 -8.57
C GLU A 180 1.50 -13.45 -8.13
N ARG A 181 1.71 -13.74 -6.86
CA ARG A 181 3.00 -14.17 -6.34
C ARG A 181 2.83 -15.09 -5.15
N TYR A 182 3.89 -15.79 -4.83
CA TYR A 182 3.96 -16.67 -3.68
C TYR A 182 4.79 -16.04 -2.58
N ILE A 183 4.40 -16.31 -1.32
CA ILE A 183 5.21 -16.05 -0.14
C ILE A 183 5.52 -17.38 0.55
N VAL A 184 6.73 -17.49 1.08
CA VAL A 184 7.19 -18.67 1.83
C VAL A 184 7.13 -18.34 3.31
N LEU A 185 6.58 -19.25 4.08
CA LEU A 185 6.51 -19.18 5.53
C LEU A 185 7.80 -19.80 6.12
N GLY A 186 8.48 -19.09 6.98
CA GLY A 186 9.52 -19.70 7.81
C GLY A 186 8.94 -20.77 8.71
N SER A 187 9.76 -21.72 9.18
CA SER A 187 9.34 -22.88 9.97
C SER A 187 8.42 -22.55 11.14
N ASP A 188 8.76 -21.49 11.88
CA ASP A 188 7.99 -21.06 13.06
C ASP A 188 6.61 -20.52 12.67
N LEU A 189 6.54 -19.71 11.60
CA LEU A 189 5.28 -19.18 11.10
C LEU A 189 4.43 -20.29 10.46
N GLN A 190 5.05 -21.24 9.75
CA GLN A 190 4.35 -22.41 9.21
C GLN A 190 3.74 -23.25 10.34
N TYR A 191 4.47 -23.47 11.43
CA TYR A 191 3.96 -24.18 12.60
C TYR A 191 2.75 -23.46 13.22
N LEU A 192 2.84 -22.15 13.44
CA LEU A 192 1.73 -21.35 13.95
C LEU A 192 0.54 -21.32 12.98
N MET A 193 0.80 -21.31 11.68
CA MET A 193 -0.24 -21.35 10.65
C MET A 193 -0.99 -22.68 10.63
N ARG A 194 -0.31 -23.81 10.88
CA ARG A 194 -0.95 -25.12 11.06
C ARG A 194 -1.87 -25.12 12.29
N GLN A 195 -1.43 -24.58 13.41
CA GLN A 195 -2.29 -24.47 14.62
C GLN A 195 -3.51 -23.56 14.37
N PHE A 196 -3.35 -22.49 13.59
CA PHE A 196 -4.47 -21.63 13.19
C PHE A 196 -5.43 -22.40 12.28
N ALA A 197 -4.92 -23.15 11.32
CA ALA A 197 -5.72 -23.95 10.42
C ALA A 197 -6.52 -25.03 11.17
N ASP A 198 -5.91 -25.74 12.08
CA ASP A 198 -6.57 -26.76 12.91
C ASP A 198 -7.77 -26.20 13.69
N LYS A 199 -7.65 -24.96 14.16
CA LYS A 199 -8.70 -24.30 14.94
C LYS A 199 -9.75 -23.57 14.11
N CYS A 200 -9.46 -23.23 12.85
CA CYS A 200 -10.32 -22.32 12.09
C CYS A 200 -10.73 -22.81 10.70
N PHE A 201 -9.90 -23.64 10.01
CA PHE A 201 -10.14 -23.99 8.61
C PHE A 201 -11.26 -25.02 8.40
N TYR A 202 -11.59 -25.81 9.43
CA TYR A 202 -12.68 -26.78 9.34
C TYR A 202 -14.06 -26.11 9.14
N LEU A 203 -14.20 -24.82 9.49
CA LEU A 203 -15.40 -24.03 9.30
C LEU A 203 -15.43 -23.27 7.96
N LEU A 204 -14.34 -23.32 7.18
CA LEU A 204 -14.19 -22.54 5.97
C LEU A 204 -14.32 -23.40 4.72
N ALA A 205 -15.09 -22.93 3.74
CA ALA A 205 -15.00 -23.40 2.38
C ALA A 205 -13.68 -22.91 1.73
N ASP A 206 -13.26 -23.54 0.65
CA ASP A 206 -11.99 -23.24 0.00
C ASP A 206 -11.89 -21.78 -0.50
N ASP A 207 -13.01 -21.20 -0.90
CA ASP A 207 -13.10 -19.81 -1.35
C ASP A 207 -13.28 -18.79 -0.22
N ASP A 208 -13.44 -19.23 1.02
CA ASP A 208 -13.58 -18.32 2.16
C ASP A 208 -12.23 -17.71 2.55
N TYR A 209 -12.30 -16.45 3.00
CA TYR A 209 -11.15 -15.76 3.56
C TYR A 209 -10.74 -16.32 4.91
N ILE A 210 -9.42 -16.48 5.15
CA ILE A 210 -8.93 -17.03 6.42
C ILE A 210 -9.03 -16.03 7.58
N PHE A 211 -9.00 -14.71 7.29
CA PHE A 211 -9.14 -13.66 8.31
C PHE A 211 -10.53 -13.05 8.25
N THR A 212 -11.36 -13.36 9.25
CA THR A 212 -12.79 -13.00 9.24
C THR A 212 -13.23 -12.36 10.56
N ASN A 213 -14.25 -11.52 10.48
CA ASN A 213 -14.93 -10.99 11.66
C ASN A 213 -15.90 -12.02 12.28
N ALA A 214 -16.55 -11.66 13.38
CA ALA A 214 -17.50 -12.54 14.08
C ALA A 214 -18.71 -12.98 13.22
N ARG A 215 -18.97 -12.29 12.10
CA ARG A 215 -20.04 -12.63 11.14
C ARG A 215 -19.54 -13.49 9.97
N GLY A 216 -18.33 -14.00 10.01
CA GLY A 216 -17.71 -14.77 8.92
C GLY A 216 -17.29 -13.95 7.69
N LYS A 217 -17.49 -12.62 7.68
CA LYS A 217 -17.06 -11.76 6.58
C LYS A 217 -15.58 -11.41 6.74
N ARG A 218 -14.89 -11.24 5.61
CA ARG A 218 -13.49 -10.79 5.58
C ARG A 218 -13.26 -9.59 6.52
N LEU A 219 -12.15 -9.60 7.26
CA LEU A 219 -11.75 -8.46 8.07
C LEU A 219 -11.59 -7.19 7.22
N ASP A 220 -12.02 -6.07 7.76
CA ASP A 220 -11.80 -4.76 7.15
C ASP A 220 -10.44 -4.18 7.57
N GLY A 221 -9.76 -3.56 6.62
CA GLY A 221 -8.45 -2.94 6.85
C GLY A 221 -8.47 -1.85 7.92
N LYS A 222 -9.60 -1.13 8.07
CA LYS A 222 -9.77 -0.13 9.14
C LYS A 222 -9.75 -0.78 10.51
N THR A 223 -10.49 -1.89 10.68
CA THR A 223 -10.51 -2.65 11.94
C THR A 223 -9.11 -3.15 12.32
N VAL A 224 -8.37 -3.69 11.34
CA VAL A 224 -6.98 -4.14 11.58
C VAL A 224 -6.07 -2.96 11.94
N TYR A 225 -6.24 -1.82 11.28
CA TYR A 225 -5.49 -0.59 11.62
C TYR A 225 -5.77 -0.11 13.05
N GLU A 226 -7.03 -0.12 13.48
CA GLU A 226 -7.42 0.24 14.86
C GLU A 226 -6.79 -0.72 15.88
N LYS A 227 -6.78 -2.02 15.59
CA LYS A 227 -6.10 -3.03 16.41
C LYS A 227 -4.59 -2.82 16.46
N HIS A 228 -3.96 -2.58 15.32
CA HIS A 228 -2.54 -2.26 15.25
C HIS A 228 -2.18 -1.06 16.16
N ARG A 229 -2.97 0.02 16.09
CA ARG A 229 -2.81 1.19 16.94
C ARG A 229 -2.90 0.85 18.42
N MET A 230 -3.89 0.05 18.79
CA MET A 230 -4.07 -0.43 20.17
C MET A 230 -2.86 -1.27 20.63
N PHE A 231 -2.34 -2.16 19.78
CA PHE A 231 -1.18 -2.99 20.11
C PHE A 231 0.09 -2.16 20.28
N LEU A 232 0.33 -1.18 19.40
CA LEU A 232 1.45 -0.25 19.53
C LEU A 232 1.41 0.51 20.87
N THR A 233 0.23 1.04 21.24
CA THR A 233 0.06 1.76 22.50
C THR A 233 0.35 0.85 23.71
N LYS A 234 -0.16 -0.38 23.71
CA LYS A 234 0.06 -1.33 24.80
C LYS A 234 1.52 -1.80 24.87
N ALA A 235 2.20 -1.90 23.73
CA ALA A 235 3.64 -2.25 23.65
C ALA A 235 4.56 -1.07 24.02
N GLY A 236 4.01 0.11 24.32
CA GLY A 236 4.80 1.30 24.62
C GLY A 236 5.59 1.82 23.41
N ILE A 237 5.11 1.56 22.19
CA ILE A 237 5.73 2.04 20.95
C ILE A 237 5.05 3.36 20.57
N PRO A 238 5.81 4.48 20.46
CA PRO A 238 5.22 5.79 20.30
C PRO A 238 4.57 5.96 18.91
N TYR A 239 3.36 6.50 18.90
CA TYR A 239 2.67 6.93 17.70
C TYR A 239 2.35 8.42 17.80
N ARG A 240 2.90 9.23 16.90
CA ARG A 240 2.81 10.69 16.93
C ARG A 240 1.62 11.29 16.16
N GLY A 241 0.83 10.44 15.46
CA GLY A 241 -0.25 10.93 14.61
C GLY A 241 0.22 11.47 13.26
N ASN A 242 -0.69 12.00 12.43
CA ASN A 242 -0.43 12.69 11.16
C ASN A 242 0.58 12.00 10.21
N GLY A 243 0.66 10.66 10.25
CA GLY A 243 1.62 9.90 9.44
C GLY A 243 3.00 9.76 10.05
N GLU A 244 3.24 10.31 11.23
CA GLU A 244 4.46 10.13 12.01
C GLU A 244 4.31 8.95 12.97
N GLY A 245 5.18 7.98 12.86
CA GLY A 245 5.20 6.79 13.69
C GLY A 245 4.77 5.53 12.95
N PRO A 246 4.77 4.39 13.66
CA PRO A 246 4.58 3.09 13.00
C PRO A 246 3.20 2.96 12.36
N ARG A 247 3.18 2.53 11.11
CA ARG A 247 1.98 2.17 10.34
C ARG A 247 2.02 0.69 9.99
N ILE A 248 0.90 0.10 9.65
CA ILE A 248 0.86 -1.32 9.21
C ILE A 248 1.83 -1.56 8.05
N HIS A 249 1.97 -0.60 7.13
CA HIS A 249 2.87 -0.75 5.98
C HIS A 249 4.35 -0.72 6.37
N ASP A 250 4.69 -0.18 7.52
CA ASP A 250 6.06 -0.13 8.00
C ASP A 250 6.60 -1.51 8.40
N TRP A 251 5.75 -2.50 8.67
CA TRP A 251 6.18 -3.91 8.76
C TRP A 251 6.85 -4.41 7.48
N ARG A 252 6.32 -4.00 6.33
CA ARG A 252 6.91 -4.36 5.04
C ARG A 252 8.24 -3.63 4.81
N HIS A 253 8.34 -2.37 5.22
CA HIS A 253 9.60 -1.63 5.17
C HIS A 253 10.64 -2.27 6.09
N HIS A 254 10.25 -2.62 7.31
CA HIS A 254 11.10 -3.32 8.27
C HIS A 254 11.61 -4.65 7.71
N MET A 255 10.72 -5.50 7.18
CA MET A 255 11.12 -6.78 6.56
C MET A 255 12.11 -6.56 5.41
N ALA A 256 11.86 -5.61 4.53
CA ALA A 256 12.75 -5.34 3.40
C ALA A 256 14.16 -4.93 3.86
N VAL A 257 14.25 -4.05 4.85
CA VAL A 257 15.54 -3.60 5.43
C VAL A 257 16.27 -4.75 6.12
N LYS A 258 15.55 -5.58 6.90
CA LYS A 258 16.15 -6.77 7.54
C LYS A 258 16.63 -7.79 6.53
N ALA A 259 15.86 -8.05 5.48
CA ALA A 259 16.23 -8.97 4.41
C ALA A 259 17.49 -8.48 3.66
N PHE A 260 17.57 -7.19 3.33
CA PHE A 260 18.79 -6.63 2.72
C PHE A 260 20.00 -6.79 3.64
N LYS A 261 19.83 -6.47 4.94
CA LYS A 261 20.91 -6.66 5.89
C LYS A 261 21.38 -8.11 5.94
N GLN A 262 20.46 -9.05 6.05
CA GLN A 262 20.78 -10.48 6.10
C GLN A 262 21.53 -10.94 4.84
N LEU A 263 21.00 -10.62 3.66
CA LEU A 263 21.64 -10.99 2.38
C LEU A 263 23.06 -10.39 2.27
N SER A 264 23.25 -9.16 2.75
CA SER A 264 24.55 -8.52 2.80
C SER A 264 25.50 -9.22 3.79
N ASP A 265 25.03 -9.58 4.98
CA ASP A 265 25.83 -10.28 6.00
C ASP A 265 26.24 -11.70 5.50
N GLU A 266 25.41 -12.34 4.67
CA GLU A 266 25.68 -13.60 3.99
C GLU A 266 26.63 -13.45 2.78
N GLY A 267 27.09 -12.22 2.48
CA GLY A 267 28.02 -11.91 1.38
C GLY A 267 27.40 -11.91 -0.01
N MET A 268 26.05 -11.81 -0.11
CA MET A 268 25.39 -11.74 -1.40
C MET A 268 25.69 -10.39 -2.08
N ASP A 269 25.98 -10.45 -3.37
CA ASP A 269 26.12 -9.26 -4.22
C ASP A 269 24.79 -8.47 -4.25
N LEU A 270 24.88 -7.18 -4.02
CA LEU A 270 23.71 -6.31 -3.91
C LEU A 270 23.00 -6.08 -5.24
N TYR A 271 23.69 -6.17 -6.35
CA TYR A 271 23.07 -6.16 -7.68
C TYR A 271 22.17 -7.38 -7.88
N VAL A 272 22.50 -8.51 -7.22
CA VAL A 272 21.67 -9.72 -7.22
C VAL A 272 20.56 -9.62 -6.18
N ALA A 273 20.84 -9.08 -5.00
CA ALA A 273 19.86 -8.95 -3.90
C ALA A 273 18.69 -8.01 -4.26
N LEU A 274 18.98 -6.88 -4.91
CA LEU A 274 17.97 -5.87 -5.23
C LEU A 274 16.82 -6.40 -6.13
N PRO A 275 17.09 -7.02 -7.30
CA PRO A 275 16.01 -7.57 -8.13
C PRO A 275 15.29 -8.75 -7.46
N ILE A 276 15.97 -9.57 -6.67
CA ILE A 276 15.35 -10.68 -5.92
C ILE A 276 14.32 -10.12 -4.93
N LEU A 277 14.70 -9.13 -4.13
CA LEU A 277 13.79 -8.51 -3.17
C LEU A 277 12.67 -7.74 -3.87
N ALA A 278 12.95 -7.08 -5.01
CA ALA A 278 11.93 -6.42 -5.82
C ALA A 278 10.86 -7.41 -6.31
N ALA A 279 11.29 -8.56 -6.83
CA ALA A 279 10.41 -9.64 -7.27
C ALA A 279 9.59 -10.23 -6.11
N TYR A 280 10.24 -10.54 -4.99
CA TYR A 280 9.58 -11.07 -3.79
C TYR A 280 8.51 -10.10 -3.26
N LEU A 281 8.81 -8.82 -3.19
CA LEU A 281 7.87 -7.79 -2.76
C LEU A 281 6.78 -7.50 -3.81
N GLY A 282 6.91 -7.95 -5.05
CA GLY A 282 5.98 -7.66 -6.13
C GLY A 282 6.00 -6.18 -6.53
N HIS A 283 7.19 -5.61 -6.68
CA HIS A 283 7.40 -4.28 -7.23
C HIS A 283 7.46 -4.34 -8.76
N LYS A 284 6.77 -3.43 -9.45
CA LYS A 284 6.80 -3.34 -10.92
C LYS A 284 8.14 -2.82 -11.45
N THR A 285 8.87 -2.09 -10.62
CA THR A 285 10.15 -1.49 -11.00
C THR A 285 11.15 -1.64 -9.87
N ILE A 286 12.41 -1.75 -10.20
CA ILE A 286 13.52 -1.77 -9.24
C ILE A 286 13.56 -0.47 -8.42
N TYR A 287 13.20 0.67 -9.04
CA TYR A 287 13.16 1.97 -8.36
C TYR A 287 12.28 1.99 -7.09
N ALA A 288 11.22 1.18 -7.06
CA ALA A 288 10.40 1.05 -5.85
C ALA A 288 11.13 0.33 -4.71
N THR A 289 12.17 -0.43 -5.02
CA THR A 289 13.01 -1.16 -4.05
C THR A 289 14.27 -0.38 -3.69
N GLU A 290 14.72 0.51 -4.56
CA GLU A 290 15.87 1.40 -4.35
C GLU A 290 15.78 2.19 -3.04
N HIS A 291 14.59 2.66 -2.70
CA HIS A 291 14.34 3.36 -1.44
C HIS A 291 14.79 2.54 -0.21
N TYR A 292 14.64 1.20 -0.26
CA TYR A 292 15.08 0.33 0.84
C TYR A 292 16.61 0.24 0.94
N VAL A 293 17.31 0.34 -0.17
CA VAL A 293 18.79 0.38 -0.17
C VAL A 293 19.26 1.58 0.63
N ARG A 294 18.77 2.77 0.29
CA ARG A 294 19.13 4.02 1.01
C ARG A 294 18.78 3.93 2.50
N LEU A 295 17.60 3.40 2.81
CA LEU A 295 17.13 3.25 4.18
C LEU A 295 18.01 2.25 4.97
N THR A 296 18.40 1.14 4.33
CA THR A 296 19.31 0.15 4.96
C THR A 296 20.67 0.74 5.25
N MET A 297 21.21 1.54 4.33
CA MET A 297 22.50 2.24 4.54
C MET A 297 22.42 3.22 5.72
N GLN A 298 21.34 3.98 5.82
CA GLN A 298 21.14 4.92 6.94
C GLN A 298 21.07 4.21 8.30
N ILE A 299 20.41 3.03 8.36
CA ILE A 299 20.23 2.29 9.61
C ILE A 299 21.45 1.43 9.96
N TYR A 300 22.15 0.94 8.95
CA TYR A 300 23.35 0.08 9.08
C TYR A 300 24.53 0.67 8.32
N PRO A 301 25.22 1.68 8.88
CA PRO A 301 26.35 2.35 8.20
C PRO A 301 27.51 1.42 7.83
N SER A 302 27.64 0.28 8.50
CA SER A 302 28.65 -0.74 8.18
C SER A 302 28.48 -1.35 6.78
N ILE A 303 27.26 -1.29 6.23
CA ILE A 303 26.92 -1.80 4.92
C ILE A 303 27.27 -0.75 3.83
N GLU A 304 27.39 0.52 4.20
CA GLU A 304 27.65 1.62 3.26
C GLU A 304 28.84 1.35 2.34
N ARG A 305 29.92 0.76 2.86
CA ARG A 305 31.13 0.44 2.07
C ARG A 305 30.86 -0.60 0.97
N GLN A 306 29.89 -1.49 1.17
CA GLN A 306 29.51 -2.50 0.16
C GLN A 306 28.55 -1.91 -0.87
N PHE A 307 27.78 -0.90 -0.49
CA PHE A 307 26.81 -0.24 -1.34
C PHE A 307 27.39 0.98 -2.11
N ALA A 308 28.47 1.59 -1.66
CA ALA A 308 29.05 2.77 -2.29
C ALA A 308 29.28 2.61 -3.81
N PRO A 309 29.88 1.52 -4.30
CA PRO A 309 30.05 1.32 -5.74
C PRO A 309 28.70 1.21 -6.50
N LEU A 310 27.67 0.64 -5.89
CA LEU A 310 26.33 0.51 -6.47
C LEU A 310 25.65 1.87 -6.57
N VAL A 311 25.74 2.66 -5.52
CA VAL A 311 25.15 4.01 -5.45
C VAL A 311 25.79 4.90 -6.52
N ASP A 312 27.11 4.91 -6.63
CA ASP A 312 27.83 5.68 -7.64
C ASP A 312 27.48 5.26 -9.07
N HIS A 313 27.28 3.97 -9.30
CA HIS A 313 26.94 3.45 -10.61
C HIS A 313 25.48 3.72 -11.02
N ILE A 314 24.52 3.55 -10.09
CA ILE A 314 23.07 3.70 -10.39
C ILE A 314 22.65 5.17 -10.33
N PHE A 315 23.22 5.96 -9.46
CA PHE A 315 22.75 7.32 -9.18
C PHE A 315 23.69 8.41 -9.71
N GLY A 316 24.82 8.04 -10.33
CA GLY A 316 25.86 8.97 -10.78
C GLY A 316 26.29 9.85 -9.61
N GLY A 317 27.51 9.74 -9.14
CA GLY A 317 27.97 10.42 -7.95
C GLY A 317 27.46 11.87 -7.91
N VAL A 318 26.61 12.16 -6.94
CA VAL A 318 26.30 13.55 -6.59
C VAL A 318 27.56 14.05 -5.90
N HIS A 319 28.50 14.54 -6.71
CA HIS A 319 29.56 15.36 -6.16
C HIS A 319 28.87 16.61 -5.60
N GLU A 320 28.85 16.73 -4.28
CA GLU A 320 28.72 18.00 -3.61
C GLU A 320 29.87 18.90 -4.09
N ASN A 321 29.61 19.68 -5.10
CA ASN A 321 30.34 20.90 -5.45
C ASN A 321 29.32 21.80 -6.15
N ASP A 322 28.74 22.68 -5.39
CA ASP A 322 28.48 24.11 -5.50
C ASP A 322 27.26 24.51 -4.65
#